data_d78c7ae99f2cf50c6ba58821e2aa0642
#
_entry.id   d78c7ae99f2cf50c6ba58821e2aa0642
#
_cell.length_a   1.000
_cell.length_b   1.000
_cell.length_c   1.000
_cell.angle_alpha   90.00
_cell.angle_beta   90.00
_cell.angle_gamma   90.00
#
_symmetry.space_group_name_H-M   'P 1'
#
loop_
_entity.id
_entity.type
_entity.pdbx_description
1 polymer ?
#
loop_
_entity_poly.entity_id
_entity_poly.type
_entity_poly.pdbx_seq_one_letter_code
_entity_poly.pdbx_strand_id
1 'polypeptide(L)'
;MKGETIEQCPLCSTDRVAGETYCANSKCGYEFGETTKPEQQTKPQDTALQTDEEWLKEHKESTGKLIFPDKTPVPIDNSQRLVGRADLKNHTKQDPMLISRSHFTIYKKNEEYFIKDGVTNVQDNPSKHNTFVNDEKLDPKDEHKLENNDKIHVSDVEMVFGA
;
A
#
# COMPACT_ATOMS: atom_id res chain seq x y z
N MET A 1 -10.42 -20.06 -48.09
CA MET A 1 -10.47 -20.57 -46.68
C MET A 1 -9.78 -19.54 -45.81
N LYS A 2 -10.54 -18.81 -45.01
CA LYS A 2 -9.97 -17.82 -44.06
C LYS A 2 -9.52 -18.58 -42.85
N GLY A 3 -8.19 -18.61 -42.60
CA GLY A 3 -7.63 -19.22 -41.41
C GLY A 3 -8.07 -18.45 -40.19
N GLU A 4 -8.81 -19.11 -39.30
CA GLU A 4 -9.09 -18.60 -37.95
C GLU A 4 -7.77 -18.60 -37.20
N THR A 5 -7.28 -17.43 -36.86
CA THR A 5 -6.13 -17.27 -35.96
C THR A 5 -6.59 -17.69 -34.57
N ILE A 6 -6.27 -18.91 -34.19
CA ILE A 6 -6.49 -19.38 -32.82
C ILE A 6 -5.39 -18.70 -31.98
N GLU A 7 -5.79 -17.73 -31.19
CA GLU A 7 -4.88 -17.12 -30.21
C GLU A 7 -4.71 -18.08 -29.04
N GLN A 8 -3.49 -18.34 -28.65
CA GLN A 8 -3.19 -19.17 -27.49
C GLN A 8 -2.96 -18.30 -26.25
N CYS A 9 -3.33 -18.82 -25.10
CA CYS A 9 -3.08 -18.16 -23.82
C CYS A 9 -1.56 -18.04 -23.57
N PRO A 10 -1.05 -16.84 -23.31
CA PRO A 10 0.39 -16.61 -23.11
C PRO A 10 0.95 -17.27 -21.84
N LEU A 11 0.11 -17.64 -20.89
CA LEU A 11 0.53 -18.25 -19.64
C LEU A 11 0.54 -19.79 -19.66
N CYS A 12 -0.36 -20.41 -20.40
CA CYS A 12 -0.50 -21.87 -20.36
C CYS A 12 -0.61 -22.54 -21.74
N SER A 13 -0.52 -21.77 -22.83
CA SER A 13 -0.61 -22.22 -24.21
C SER A 13 -1.90 -22.97 -24.57
N THR A 14 -2.94 -22.86 -23.77
CA THR A 14 -4.27 -23.37 -24.08
C THR A 14 -4.92 -22.53 -25.16
N ASP A 15 -5.55 -23.16 -26.15
CA ASP A 15 -6.21 -22.46 -27.24
C ASP A 15 -7.39 -21.62 -26.70
N ARG A 16 -7.51 -20.40 -27.23
CA ARG A 16 -8.61 -19.50 -26.88
C ARG A 16 -9.89 -19.96 -27.54
N VAL A 17 -10.95 -20.08 -26.77
CA VAL A 17 -12.30 -20.29 -27.29
C VAL A 17 -12.86 -18.94 -27.73
N ALA A 18 -13.33 -18.86 -28.97
CA ALA A 18 -13.92 -17.63 -29.53
C ALA A 18 -15.15 -17.19 -28.70
N GLY A 19 -15.11 -15.94 -28.21
CA GLY A 19 -16.17 -15.36 -27.39
C GLY A 19 -15.96 -15.47 -25.88
N GLU A 20 -14.95 -16.20 -25.42
CA GLU A 20 -14.59 -16.28 -23.99
C GLU A 20 -13.61 -15.17 -23.62
N THR A 21 -13.90 -14.51 -22.50
CA THR A 21 -13.05 -13.45 -21.94
C THR A 21 -11.89 -14.02 -21.11
N TYR A 22 -12.06 -15.25 -20.63
CA TYR A 22 -11.07 -15.94 -19.78
C TYR A 22 -10.51 -17.18 -20.45
N CYS A 23 -9.33 -17.57 -20.01
CA CYS A 23 -8.69 -18.80 -20.50
C CYS A 23 -9.54 -20.03 -20.16
N ALA A 24 -9.73 -20.93 -21.14
CA ALA A 24 -10.49 -22.17 -20.96
C ALA A 24 -9.90 -23.11 -19.90
N ASN A 25 -8.64 -22.93 -19.54
CA ASN A 25 -8.00 -23.64 -18.44
C ASN A 25 -8.38 -22.98 -17.10
N SER A 26 -9.28 -23.61 -16.37
CA SER A 26 -9.81 -23.13 -15.08
C SER A 26 -8.75 -22.88 -13.99
N LYS A 27 -7.55 -23.42 -14.16
CA LYS A 27 -6.42 -23.20 -13.24
C LYS A 27 -5.53 -22.03 -13.65
N CYS A 28 -5.71 -21.47 -14.86
CA CYS A 28 -4.84 -20.42 -15.40
C CYS A 28 -5.29 -19.02 -15.00
N GLY A 29 -6.58 -18.74 -15.02
CA GLY A 29 -7.15 -17.43 -14.63
C GLY A 29 -6.76 -16.25 -15.52
N TYR A 30 -6.13 -16.47 -16.70
CA TYR A 30 -5.75 -15.40 -17.60
C TYR A 30 -6.97 -14.79 -18.28
N GLU A 31 -7.10 -13.46 -18.25
CA GLU A 31 -8.15 -12.70 -18.91
C GLU A 31 -7.62 -12.15 -20.24
N PHE A 32 -8.30 -12.48 -21.34
CA PHE A 32 -8.06 -11.88 -22.65
C PHE A 32 -8.75 -10.54 -22.69
N GLY A 33 -7.96 -9.45 -22.72
CA GLY A 33 -8.49 -8.10 -22.88
C GLY A 33 -9.36 -7.98 -24.14
N GLU A 34 -10.45 -7.22 -24.07
CA GLU A 34 -11.28 -6.91 -25.22
C GLU A 34 -10.44 -6.20 -26.29
N THR A 35 -10.41 -6.79 -27.49
CA THR A 35 -9.91 -6.08 -28.68
C THR A 35 -10.95 -5.03 -29.06
N THR A 36 -10.87 -3.86 -28.44
CA THR A 36 -11.63 -2.69 -28.90
C THR A 36 -11.12 -2.30 -30.27
N LYS A 37 -12.02 -2.38 -31.26
CA LYS A 37 -11.83 -1.80 -32.59
C LYS A 37 -11.47 -0.33 -32.45
N PRO A 38 -10.60 0.23 -33.31
CA PRO A 38 -10.29 1.65 -33.29
C PRO A 38 -11.54 2.41 -33.74
N GLU A 39 -12.23 3.02 -32.81
CA GLU A 39 -13.26 4.01 -33.12
C GLU A 39 -12.61 5.36 -33.40
N GLN A 40 -13.08 5.93 -34.46
CA GLN A 40 -12.71 7.16 -35.11
C GLN A 40 -12.54 8.35 -34.16
N GLN A 41 -11.45 9.08 -34.39
CA GLN A 41 -11.18 10.40 -33.87
C GLN A 41 -12.36 11.35 -34.07
N THR A 42 -13.04 11.71 -33.01
CA THR A 42 -13.77 12.97 -32.92
C THR A 42 -12.82 14.01 -32.32
N LYS A 43 -12.67 15.12 -33.05
CA LYS A 43 -11.84 16.26 -32.66
C LYS A 43 -12.23 16.75 -31.26
N PRO A 44 -11.26 17.07 -30.40
CA PRO A 44 -11.55 17.73 -29.14
C PRO A 44 -11.98 19.18 -29.41
N GLN A 45 -13.11 19.56 -28.91
CA GLN A 45 -13.45 20.95 -28.69
C GLN A 45 -12.53 21.51 -27.61
N ASP A 46 -11.99 22.69 -27.89
CA ASP A 46 -11.22 23.49 -26.95
C ASP A 46 -11.94 23.65 -25.62
N THR A 47 -11.52 22.88 -24.63
CA THR A 47 -11.78 23.18 -23.23
C THR A 47 -10.44 23.60 -22.65
N ALA A 48 -10.40 24.82 -22.11
CA ALA A 48 -9.22 25.45 -21.57
C ALA A 48 -8.32 24.49 -20.80
N LEU A 49 -7.05 24.43 -21.20
CA LEU A 49 -5.97 23.72 -20.53
C LEU A 49 -5.86 24.21 -19.07
N GLN A 50 -6.51 23.48 -18.17
CA GLN A 50 -6.05 23.46 -16.79
C GLN A 50 -4.73 22.70 -16.80
N THR A 51 -3.67 23.35 -16.43
CA THR A 51 -2.35 22.75 -16.38
C THR A 51 -2.32 21.64 -15.36
N ASP A 52 -1.67 20.52 -15.67
CA ASP A 52 -1.50 19.35 -14.80
C ASP A 52 -1.00 19.72 -13.38
N GLU A 53 -0.35 20.87 -13.24
CA GLU A 53 0.11 21.42 -11.96
C GLU A 53 -1.04 21.94 -11.07
N GLU A 54 -2.14 22.41 -11.63
CA GLU A 54 -3.30 22.88 -10.85
C GLU A 54 -4.13 21.69 -10.34
N TRP A 55 -4.28 20.64 -11.18
CA TRP A 55 -4.92 19.39 -10.77
C TRP A 55 -4.18 18.69 -9.63
N LEU A 56 -2.85 18.69 -9.67
CA LEU A 56 -1.98 18.16 -8.61
C LEU A 56 -2.04 18.97 -7.30
N LYS A 57 -2.42 20.26 -7.35
CA LYS A 57 -2.57 21.07 -6.15
C LYS A 57 -3.91 20.86 -5.44
N GLU A 58 -4.99 20.63 -6.18
CA GLU A 58 -6.31 20.40 -5.60
C GLU A 58 -6.50 18.97 -5.05
N HIS A 59 -5.74 18.00 -5.57
CA HIS A 59 -5.81 16.59 -5.14
C HIS A 59 -4.59 16.17 -4.30
N LYS A 60 -3.89 17.11 -3.70
CA LYS A 60 -2.92 16.81 -2.67
C LYS A 60 -3.67 16.44 -1.40
N GLU A 61 -4.33 15.28 -1.42
CA GLU A 61 -4.73 14.62 -0.19
C GLU A 61 -3.47 14.55 0.68
N SER A 62 -3.53 15.16 1.85
CA SER A 62 -2.43 15.07 2.81
C SER A 62 -2.30 13.60 3.21
N THR A 63 -1.49 12.88 2.46
CA THR A 63 -1.20 11.48 2.75
C THR A 63 -0.29 11.47 3.97
N GLY A 64 -0.77 10.89 5.05
CA GLY A 64 0.05 10.69 6.24
C GLY A 64 1.36 9.99 5.88
N LYS A 65 2.42 10.35 6.55
CA LYS A 65 3.76 9.81 6.34
C LYS A 65 4.42 9.46 7.67
N LEU A 66 5.23 8.44 7.66
CA LEU A 66 6.10 8.10 8.76
C LEU A 66 7.52 8.53 8.40
N ILE A 67 8.13 9.38 9.23
CA ILE A 67 9.48 9.90 9.03
C ILE A 67 10.43 9.07 9.87
N PHE A 68 11.34 8.35 9.22
CA PHE A 68 12.36 7.53 9.87
C PHE A 68 13.53 8.38 10.43
N PRO A 69 14.41 7.81 11.27
CA PRO A 69 15.54 8.52 11.85
C PRO A 69 16.49 9.17 10.84
N ASP A 70 16.62 8.60 9.65
CA ASP A 70 17.39 9.14 8.52
C ASP A 70 16.66 10.24 7.75
N LYS A 71 15.50 10.68 8.25
CA LYS A 71 14.59 11.66 7.63
C LYS A 71 13.92 11.17 6.35
N THR A 72 13.97 9.89 6.05
CA THR A 72 13.25 9.30 4.92
C THR A 72 11.75 9.28 5.22
N PRO A 73 10.92 9.94 4.40
CA PRO A 73 9.47 9.88 4.55
C PRO A 73 8.94 8.61 3.89
N VAL A 74 8.15 7.84 4.61
CA VAL A 74 7.43 6.67 4.09
C VAL A 74 5.93 6.99 4.09
N PRO A 75 5.29 7.06 2.93
CA PRO A 75 3.86 7.36 2.86
C PRO A 75 3.06 6.23 3.48
N ILE A 76 1.95 6.60 4.11
CA ILE A 76 0.95 5.68 4.63
C ILE A 76 -0.20 5.66 3.64
N ASP A 77 -0.27 4.59 2.85
CA ASP A 77 -1.32 4.41 1.86
C ASP A 77 -2.70 4.27 2.50
N ASN A 78 -3.74 4.41 1.70
CA ASN A 78 -5.14 4.43 2.16
C ASN A 78 -5.60 3.19 2.91
N SER A 79 -4.94 2.05 2.76
CA SER A 79 -5.33 0.82 3.43
C SER A 79 -4.72 0.71 4.82
N GLN A 80 -3.47 0.35 4.86
CA GLN A 80 -2.67 0.26 6.08
C GLN A 80 -1.20 0.06 5.76
N ARG A 81 -0.32 0.50 6.65
CA ARG A 81 1.11 0.27 6.58
C ARG A 81 1.55 -0.58 7.77
N LEU A 82 2.03 -1.77 7.46
CA LEU A 82 2.69 -2.63 8.44
C LEU A 82 4.16 -2.23 8.54
N VAL A 83 4.64 -2.00 9.75
CA VAL A 83 6.04 -1.67 10.03
C VAL A 83 6.63 -2.74 10.95
N GLY A 84 7.81 -3.21 10.61
CA GLY A 84 8.47 -4.24 11.37
C GLY A 84 9.98 -4.27 11.17
N ARG A 85 10.57 -5.40 11.55
CA ARG A 85 12.02 -5.60 11.47
C ARG A 85 12.60 -5.28 10.10
N ALA A 86 11.92 -5.64 9.02
CA ALA A 86 12.42 -5.41 7.66
C ALA A 86 12.64 -3.92 7.38
N ASP A 87 11.76 -3.06 7.89
CA ASP A 87 11.84 -1.61 7.73
C ASP A 87 12.85 -0.98 8.68
N LEU A 88 12.93 -1.46 9.93
CA LEU A 88 13.63 -0.80 11.03
C LEU A 88 15.05 -1.32 11.27
N LYS A 89 15.44 -2.46 10.67
CA LYS A 89 16.74 -3.11 10.93
C LYS A 89 17.97 -2.24 10.64
N ASN A 90 17.85 -1.31 9.70
CA ASN A 90 18.93 -0.40 9.31
C ASN A 90 19.00 0.86 10.20
N HIS A 91 17.99 1.09 11.02
CA HIS A 91 17.86 2.27 11.88
C HIS A 91 18.13 1.98 13.36
N THR A 92 18.09 0.70 13.75
CA THR A 92 18.43 0.29 15.12
C THR A 92 19.95 0.15 15.29
N LYS A 93 20.46 0.56 16.46
CA LYS A 93 21.83 0.32 16.93
C LYS A 93 21.93 -0.94 17.79
N GLN A 94 20.78 -1.51 18.14
CA GLN A 94 20.67 -2.74 18.91
C GLN A 94 20.51 -3.95 17.98
N ASP A 95 20.30 -5.13 18.58
CA ASP A 95 20.01 -6.34 17.82
C ASP A 95 18.66 -6.20 17.10
N PRO A 96 18.61 -6.26 15.75
CA PRO A 96 17.36 -6.21 15.00
C PRO A 96 16.35 -7.30 15.38
N MET A 97 16.82 -8.38 16.02
CA MET A 97 15.93 -9.45 16.52
C MET A 97 15.04 -9.01 17.66
N LEU A 98 15.34 -7.89 18.32
CA LEU A 98 14.46 -7.25 19.30
C LEU A 98 13.20 -6.65 18.66
N ILE A 99 13.25 -6.34 17.37
CA ILE A 99 12.10 -5.83 16.63
C ILE A 99 11.31 -6.99 16.04
N SER A 100 10.03 -7.06 16.31
CA SER A 100 9.14 -8.08 15.75
C SER A 100 9.01 -7.95 14.23
N ARG A 101 8.80 -9.04 13.52
CA ARG A 101 8.61 -9.06 12.06
C ARG A 101 7.45 -8.15 11.63
N SER A 102 6.36 -8.21 12.40
CA SER A 102 5.19 -7.34 12.30
C SER A 102 5.06 -6.62 13.63
N HIS A 103 5.67 -5.42 13.77
CA HIS A 103 5.78 -4.76 15.05
C HIS A 103 4.56 -3.91 15.37
N PHE A 104 4.16 -3.06 14.45
CA PHE A 104 2.93 -2.26 14.55
C PHE A 104 2.33 -2.01 13.17
N THR A 105 1.07 -1.59 13.15
CA THR A 105 0.35 -1.21 11.94
C THR A 105 -0.20 0.19 12.09
N ILE A 106 -0.02 1.02 11.06
CA ILE A 106 -0.70 2.32 10.90
C ILE A 106 -1.73 2.19 9.80
N TYR A 107 -2.92 2.72 10.01
CA TYR A 107 -3.99 2.72 9.03
C TYR A 107 -4.84 3.98 9.11
N LYS A 108 -5.52 4.31 8.00
CA LYS A 108 -6.42 5.44 7.90
C LYS A 108 -7.87 4.97 8.06
N LYS A 109 -8.63 5.66 8.89
CA LYS A 109 -10.05 5.40 9.13
C LYS A 109 -10.77 6.74 9.29
N ASN A 110 -11.77 7.02 8.43
CA ASN A 110 -12.53 8.28 8.48
C ASN A 110 -11.63 9.54 8.47
N GLU A 111 -10.65 9.59 7.56
CA GLU A 111 -9.67 10.68 7.43
C GLU A 111 -8.70 10.84 8.62
N GLU A 112 -8.77 10.00 9.60
CA GLU A 112 -7.88 9.97 10.77
C GLU A 112 -6.93 8.77 10.70
N TYR A 113 -5.74 8.93 11.28
CA TYR A 113 -4.74 7.87 11.34
C TYR A 113 -4.71 7.23 12.71
N PHE A 114 -4.59 5.90 12.71
CA PHE A 114 -4.52 5.09 13.92
C PHE A 114 -3.31 4.17 13.87
N ILE A 115 -2.74 3.90 15.02
CA ILE A 115 -1.67 2.93 15.21
C ILE A 115 -2.12 1.82 16.17
N LYS A 116 -1.71 0.59 15.89
CA LYS A 116 -1.96 -0.58 16.72
C LYS A 116 -0.71 -1.42 16.87
N ASP A 117 -0.38 -1.84 18.09
CA ASP A 117 0.75 -2.71 18.36
C ASP A 117 0.46 -4.16 17.98
N GLY A 118 1.37 -4.78 17.29
CA GLY A 118 1.62 -6.22 17.15
C GLY A 118 0.56 -7.09 16.51
N VAL A 119 -0.70 -6.98 16.87
CA VAL A 119 -1.75 -7.88 16.37
C VAL A 119 -2.15 -7.49 14.95
N THR A 120 -1.72 -8.27 13.99
CA THR A 120 -1.94 -8.05 12.56
C THR A 120 -2.49 -9.31 11.90
N ASN A 121 -2.89 -9.25 10.63
CA ASN A 121 -3.29 -10.42 9.85
C ASN A 121 -2.17 -11.48 9.68
N VAL A 122 -0.93 -11.11 9.99
CA VAL A 122 0.26 -11.96 9.88
C VAL A 122 0.70 -12.51 11.25
N GLN A 123 0.29 -11.86 12.33
CA GLN A 123 0.74 -12.16 13.68
C GLN A 123 -0.39 -11.90 14.69
N ASP A 124 -0.80 -12.94 15.41
CA ASP A 124 -1.87 -12.85 16.43
C ASP A 124 -1.36 -12.43 17.80
N ASN A 125 -0.07 -12.16 17.94
CA ASN A 125 0.56 -11.83 19.21
C ASN A 125 1.01 -10.37 19.23
N PRO A 126 1.03 -9.74 20.42
CA PRO A 126 1.64 -8.43 20.61
C PRO A 126 3.12 -8.40 20.19
N SER A 127 3.63 -7.20 19.94
CA SER A 127 5.07 -7.05 19.71
C SER A 127 5.86 -7.47 20.96
N LYS A 128 7.08 -8.03 20.77
CA LYS A 128 7.90 -8.48 21.89
C LYS A 128 8.38 -7.34 22.79
N HIS A 129 8.64 -6.17 22.22
CA HIS A 129 9.26 -5.03 22.89
C HIS A 129 8.35 -3.79 22.92
N ASN A 130 7.06 -3.97 22.66
CA ASN A 130 6.03 -2.95 22.68
C ASN A 130 6.30 -1.78 21.70
N THR A 131 5.24 -1.06 21.38
CA THR A 131 5.28 0.20 20.65
C THR A 131 4.91 1.31 21.61
N PHE A 132 5.57 2.46 21.50
CA PHE A 132 5.28 3.64 22.31
C PHE A 132 4.92 4.81 21.38
N VAL A 133 3.97 5.61 21.80
CA VAL A 133 3.64 6.90 21.17
C VAL A 133 3.77 7.98 22.23
N ASN A 134 4.62 8.98 21.97
CA ASN A 134 4.92 10.06 22.93
C ASN A 134 5.29 9.55 24.32
N ASP A 135 6.11 8.48 24.37
CA ASP A 135 6.56 7.79 25.58
C ASP A 135 5.48 6.98 26.32
N GLU A 136 4.24 6.95 25.79
CA GLU A 136 3.16 6.11 26.29
C GLU A 136 3.15 4.76 25.58
N LYS A 137 3.14 3.69 26.37
CA LYS A 137 3.07 2.33 25.84
C LYS A 137 1.68 2.03 25.28
N LEU A 138 1.63 1.55 24.04
CA LEU A 138 0.38 1.09 23.44
C LEU A 138 -0.10 -0.22 24.04
N ASP A 139 -1.40 -0.30 24.33
CA ASP A 139 -2.04 -1.58 24.62
C ASP A 139 -2.30 -2.30 23.29
N PRO A 140 -1.87 -3.57 23.14
CA PRO A 140 -2.07 -4.33 21.89
C PRO A 140 -3.55 -4.53 21.52
N LYS A 141 -4.45 -4.33 22.45
CA LYS A 141 -5.89 -4.46 22.23
C LYS A 141 -6.53 -3.19 21.71
N ASP A 142 -5.91 -2.04 21.96
CA ASP A 142 -6.46 -0.74 21.67
C ASP A 142 -5.85 -0.12 20.41
N GLU A 143 -6.62 0.74 19.79
CA GLU A 143 -6.18 1.58 18.67
C GLU A 143 -5.85 2.98 19.24
N HIS A 144 -4.68 3.50 18.95
CA HIS A 144 -4.29 4.85 19.34
C HIS A 144 -4.39 5.78 18.13
N LYS A 145 -5.11 6.91 18.30
CA LYS A 145 -5.20 7.92 17.25
C LYS A 145 -3.88 8.70 17.19
N LEU A 146 -3.34 8.82 15.98
CA LEU A 146 -2.13 9.59 15.71
C LEU A 146 -2.45 11.04 15.37
N GLU A 147 -1.67 11.94 15.94
CA GLU A 147 -1.68 13.36 15.64
C GLU A 147 -0.37 13.77 14.94
N ASN A 148 -0.42 14.90 14.24
CA ASN A 148 0.78 15.42 13.54
C ASN A 148 1.92 15.69 14.52
N ASN A 149 3.12 15.20 14.22
CA ASN A 149 4.33 15.21 15.03
C ASN A 149 4.37 14.23 16.20
N ASP A 150 3.45 13.26 16.27
CA ASP A 150 3.57 12.18 17.25
C ASP A 150 4.86 11.39 17.04
N LYS A 151 5.53 11.09 18.13
CA LYS A 151 6.75 10.29 18.15
C LYS A 151 6.42 8.84 18.42
N ILE A 152 6.84 7.98 17.52
CA ILE A 152 6.64 6.54 17.63
C ILE A 152 7.99 5.88 17.93
N HIS A 153 8.06 5.14 19.03
CA HIS A 153 9.26 4.44 19.45
C HIS A 153 9.11 2.93 19.39
N VAL A 154 10.10 2.29 18.80
CA VAL A 154 10.23 0.83 18.77
C VAL A 154 11.68 0.50 19.12
N SER A 155 11.92 -0.14 20.26
CA SER A 155 13.27 -0.36 20.76
C SER A 155 14.03 0.97 20.90
N ASP A 156 15.12 1.16 20.18
CA ASP A 156 15.91 2.38 20.12
C ASP A 156 15.63 3.24 18.87
N VAL A 157 14.62 2.88 18.09
CA VAL A 157 14.26 3.59 16.85
C VAL A 157 13.13 4.56 17.12
N GLU A 158 13.37 5.84 16.92
CA GLU A 158 12.38 6.91 16.99
C GLU A 158 11.94 7.32 15.57
N MET A 159 10.64 7.35 15.35
CA MET A 159 10.02 7.82 14.11
C MET A 159 9.04 8.94 14.44
N VAL A 160 8.73 9.79 13.46
CA VAL A 160 7.76 10.89 13.63
C VAL A 160 6.64 10.71 12.62
N PHE A 161 5.41 10.77 13.09
CA PHE A 161 4.23 10.79 12.24
C PHE A 161 3.98 12.22 11.72
N GLY A 162 3.67 12.35 10.42
CA GLY A 162 3.28 13.59 9.77
C GLY A 162 2.04 13.39 8.91
N ALA A 163 1.05 14.25 9.04
CA ALA A 163 -0.18 14.25 8.24
C ALA A 163 -0.39 15.60 7.58
#